data_8a051010977908231765fdfeeefc0cad
#
_entry.id   8a051010977908231765fdfeeefc0cad
#
_cell.length_a   1.000
_cell.length_b   1.000
_cell.length_c   1.000
_cell.angle_alpha   90.00
_cell.angle_beta   90.00
_cell.angle_gamma   90.00
#
_symmetry.space_group_name_H-M   'P 1'
#
loop_
_entity.id
_entity.type
_entity.pdbx_description
1 polymer ?
#
loop_
_entity_poly.entity_id
_entity_poly.type
_entity_poly.pdbx_seq_one_letter_code
_entity_poly.pdbx_strand_id
1 'polypeptide(L)'
;MTVMVQEGDVIALAGRCGVEDAEELQRHLLAAPESAVDWTACESLHAAVVQMLLVARPRLRGTPSNAFLENHIAPLLRSDLTHSPR
;
A
#
# COMPACT_ATOMS: atom_id res chain seq x y z
N MET A 1 0.63 10.98 -11.74
CA MET A 1 1.48 10.18 -10.89
C MET A 1 0.73 9.67 -9.70
N THR A 2 0.72 8.39 -9.51
CA THR A 2 -0.09 7.80 -8.47
C THR A 2 0.74 7.34 -7.27
N VAL A 3 2.04 7.31 -7.39
CA VAL A 3 2.92 6.95 -6.29
C VAL A 3 3.84 8.14 -6.03
N MET A 4 3.82 8.66 -4.81
CA MET A 4 4.65 9.83 -4.48
C MET A 4 5.29 9.64 -3.14
N VAL A 5 6.55 10.04 -3.01
CA VAL A 5 7.24 10.01 -1.73
C VAL A 5 7.02 11.34 -1.04
N GLN A 6 6.60 11.29 0.20
CA GLN A 6 6.35 12.48 0.98
C GLN A 6 7.36 12.57 2.11
N GLU A 7 7.38 13.70 2.78
CA GLU A 7 8.27 13.85 3.91
C GLU A 7 7.98 12.84 4.98
N GLY A 8 8.99 12.50 5.75
CA GLY A 8 8.76 11.58 6.85
C GLY A 8 8.68 10.14 6.44
N ASP A 9 9.28 9.79 5.34
CA ASP A 9 9.31 8.42 4.88
C ASP A 9 7.91 7.86 4.67
N VAL A 10 7.07 8.62 4.00
CA VAL A 10 5.74 8.17 3.65
C VAL A 10 5.62 8.11 2.14
N ILE A 11 5.10 7.01 1.63
CA ILE A 11 4.84 6.85 0.22
C ILE A 11 3.33 6.94 0.03
N ALA A 12 2.87 7.91 -0.72
CA ALA A 12 1.44 8.12 -0.92
C ALA A 12 0.98 7.44 -2.20
N LEU A 13 -0.11 6.69 -2.11
CA LEU A 13 -0.76 6.11 -3.27
C LEU A 13 -2.04 6.90 -3.49
N ALA A 14 -2.25 7.36 -4.72
CA ALA A 14 -3.42 8.17 -5.04
C ALA A 14 -4.02 7.74 -6.36
N GLY A 15 -5.33 7.81 -6.45
CA GLY A 15 -6.03 7.49 -7.68
C GLY A 15 -5.99 6.02 -8.01
N ARG A 16 -5.89 5.70 -9.29
CA ARG A 16 -5.88 4.32 -9.73
C ARG A 16 -4.43 3.86 -9.86
N CYS A 17 -4.05 2.90 -9.05
CA CYS A 17 -2.68 2.42 -9.05
C CYS A 17 -2.59 1.18 -9.92
N GLY A 18 -1.87 1.28 -11.02
CA GLY A 18 -1.75 0.23 -12.02
C GLY A 18 -0.47 -0.57 -11.89
N VAL A 19 -0.18 -1.35 -12.92
CA VAL A 19 0.98 -2.22 -12.90
C VAL A 19 2.28 -1.44 -12.75
N GLU A 20 2.40 -0.31 -13.44
CA GLU A 20 3.63 0.48 -13.35
C GLU A 20 3.84 1.00 -11.94
N ASP A 21 2.76 1.21 -11.21
CA ASP A 21 2.86 1.73 -9.86
C ASP A 21 3.43 0.67 -8.91
N ALA A 22 3.23 -0.60 -9.22
CA ALA A 22 3.81 -1.66 -8.40
C ALA A 22 5.34 -1.60 -8.46
N GLU A 23 5.90 -1.35 -9.63
CA GLU A 23 7.35 -1.27 -9.76
C GLU A 23 7.88 -0.02 -9.07
N GLU A 24 7.16 1.08 -9.21
CA GLU A 24 7.55 2.31 -8.56
C GLU A 24 7.53 2.15 -7.05
N LEU A 25 6.47 1.55 -6.53
CA LEU A 25 6.33 1.32 -5.11
C LEU A 25 7.45 0.40 -4.61
N GLN A 26 7.74 -0.65 -5.35
CA GLN A 26 8.80 -1.55 -4.97
C GLN A 26 10.14 -0.85 -4.87
N ARG A 27 10.42 0.02 -5.84
CA ARG A 27 11.68 0.74 -5.84
C ARG A 27 11.80 1.63 -4.61
N HIS A 28 10.71 2.31 -4.25
CA HIS A 28 10.73 3.18 -3.09
C HIS A 28 10.87 2.37 -1.79
N LEU A 29 10.21 1.24 -1.71
CA LEU A 29 10.29 0.43 -0.50
C LEU A 29 11.66 -0.24 -0.36
N LEU A 30 12.29 -0.58 -1.47
CA LEU A 30 13.65 -1.12 -1.40
C LEU A 30 14.64 -0.06 -0.95
N ALA A 31 14.42 1.18 -1.38
CA ALA A 31 15.32 2.26 -0.99
C ALA A 31 15.08 2.69 0.46
N ALA A 32 13.86 2.59 0.94
CA ALA A 32 13.52 3.01 2.29
C ALA A 32 12.53 2.01 2.90
N PRO A 33 13.02 0.86 3.36
CA PRO A 33 12.13 -0.22 3.80
C PRO A 33 11.23 0.13 4.97
N GLU A 34 11.57 1.17 5.71
CA GLU A 34 10.76 1.54 6.85
C GLU A 34 9.68 2.55 6.52
N SER A 35 9.51 2.87 5.26
CA SER A 35 8.49 3.84 4.87
C SER A 35 7.11 3.31 5.13
N ALA A 36 6.21 4.19 5.52
CA ALA A 36 4.81 3.85 5.61
C ALA A 36 4.15 4.13 4.27
N VAL A 37 3.06 3.46 3.99
CA VAL A 37 2.30 3.68 2.77
C VAL A 37 0.97 4.29 3.15
N ASP A 38 0.70 5.48 2.61
CA ASP A 38 -0.55 6.18 2.86
C ASP A 38 -1.43 5.97 1.65
N TRP A 39 -2.55 5.29 1.84
CA TRP A 39 -3.46 5.00 0.75
C TRP A 39 -4.81 5.68 0.89
N THR A 40 -4.85 6.75 1.68
CA THR A 40 -6.10 7.47 1.90
C THR A 40 -6.71 7.96 0.60
N ALA A 41 -5.90 8.39 -0.36
CA ALA A 41 -6.39 8.89 -1.63
C ALA A 41 -6.44 7.82 -2.71
N CYS A 42 -6.21 6.57 -2.38
CA CYS A 42 -6.18 5.50 -3.37
C CYS A 42 -7.59 5.11 -3.75
N GLU A 43 -7.86 5.06 -5.06
CA GLU A 43 -9.19 4.70 -5.55
C GLU A 43 -9.26 3.25 -5.96
N SER A 44 -8.21 2.70 -6.49
CA SER A 44 -8.19 1.30 -6.87
C SER A 44 -6.75 0.82 -6.94
N LEU A 45 -6.57 -0.49 -6.78
CA LEU A 45 -5.26 -1.11 -6.82
C LEU A 45 -5.28 -2.26 -7.81
N HIS A 46 -4.32 -2.27 -8.72
CA HIS A 46 -4.12 -3.43 -9.57
C HIS A 46 -3.62 -4.58 -8.69
N ALA A 47 -3.90 -5.81 -9.11
CA ALA A 47 -3.49 -6.98 -8.33
C ALA A 47 -1.99 -7.00 -8.06
N ALA A 48 -1.19 -6.49 -9.00
CA ALA A 48 0.26 -6.46 -8.80
C ALA A 48 0.64 -5.57 -7.61
N VAL A 49 -0.08 -4.47 -7.41
CA VAL A 49 0.18 -3.59 -6.29
C VAL A 49 -0.23 -4.26 -4.99
N VAL A 50 -1.36 -4.95 -4.99
CA VAL A 50 -1.81 -5.68 -3.82
C VAL A 50 -0.78 -6.73 -3.43
N GLN A 51 -0.27 -7.46 -4.42
CA GLN A 51 0.74 -8.47 -4.14
C GLN A 51 2.01 -7.86 -3.58
N MET A 52 2.40 -6.71 -4.12
CA MET A 52 3.58 -6.01 -3.63
C MET A 52 3.39 -5.64 -2.16
N LEU A 53 2.24 -5.14 -1.81
CA LEU A 53 1.96 -4.77 -0.43
C LEU A 53 1.92 -5.98 0.49
N LEU A 54 1.40 -7.10 -0.01
CA LEU A 54 1.37 -8.32 0.78
C LEU A 54 2.77 -8.85 1.04
N VAL A 55 3.65 -8.73 0.07
CA VAL A 55 5.01 -9.22 0.22
C VAL A 55 5.83 -8.30 1.10
N ALA A 56 5.75 -7.01 0.86
CA ALA A 56 6.57 -6.05 1.58
C ALA A 56 6.05 -5.73 2.98
N ARG A 57 4.75 -5.83 3.17
CA ARG A 57 4.13 -5.59 4.47
C ARG A 57 4.53 -4.26 5.09
N PRO A 58 4.42 -3.15 4.36
CA PRO A 58 4.74 -1.86 4.95
C PRO A 58 3.65 -1.45 5.93
N ARG A 59 3.94 -0.49 6.79
CA ARG A 59 2.92 0.08 7.62
C ARG A 59 1.96 0.86 6.74
N LEU A 60 0.67 0.72 6.99
CA LEU A 60 -0.34 1.41 6.21
C LEU A 60 -0.92 2.54 7.02
N ARG A 61 -1.12 3.68 6.39
CA ARG A 61 -1.69 4.84 7.03
C ARG A 61 -3.00 5.19 6.37
N GLY A 62 -4.01 5.45 7.18
CA GLY A 62 -5.29 5.91 6.68
C GLY A 62 -6.15 4.78 6.17
N THR A 63 -7.31 5.16 5.68
CA THR A 63 -8.30 4.23 5.15
C THR A 63 -8.55 4.59 3.71
N PRO A 64 -8.51 3.64 2.78
CA PRO A 64 -8.73 3.99 1.38
C PRO A 64 -10.15 4.49 1.16
N SER A 65 -10.31 5.37 0.20
CA SER A 65 -11.62 5.94 -0.06
C SER A 65 -12.56 4.96 -0.75
N ASN A 66 -12.04 3.90 -1.32
CA ASN A 66 -12.84 2.94 -2.04
C ASN A 66 -13.34 1.85 -1.08
N ALA A 67 -14.65 1.65 -1.02
CA ALA A 67 -15.22 0.70 -0.08
C ALA A 67 -14.76 -0.73 -0.34
N PHE A 68 -14.53 -1.09 -1.60
CA PHE A 68 -14.05 -2.42 -1.91
C PHE A 68 -12.67 -2.65 -1.31
N LEU A 69 -11.81 -1.65 -1.41
CA LEU A 69 -10.46 -1.78 -0.84
C LEU A 69 -10.54 -1.88 0.68
N GLU A 70 -11.38 -1.08 1.29
CA GLU A 70 -11.48 -1.11 2.75
C GLU A 70 -12.08 -2.44 3.23
N ASN A 71 -13.08 -2.94 2.53
CA ASN A 71 -13.80 -4.11 3.02
C ASN A 71 -13.13 -5.42 2.65
N HIS A 72 -12.40 -5.45 1.54
CA HIS A 72 -11.89 -6.73 1.03
C HIS A 72 -10.36 -6.80 0.95
N ILE A 73 -9.71 -5.67 0.76
CA ILE A 73 -8.26 -5.68 0.62
C ILE A 73 -7.57 -5.31 1.92
N ALA A 74 -8.07 -4.30 2.61
CA ALA A 74 -7.45 -3.86 3.85
C ALA A 74 -7.34 -4.98 4.88
N PRO A 75 -8.37 -5.83 5.06
CA PRO A 75 -8.23 -6.91 6.02
C PRO A 75 -7.10 -7.86 5.69
N LEU A 76 -6.86 -8.10 4.40
CA LEU A 76 -5.76 -8.97 4.00
C LEU A 76 -4.42 -8.37 4.37
N LEU A 77 -4.28 -7.07 4.17
CA LEU A 77 -3.02 -6.40 4.46
C LEU A 77 -2.81 -6.21 5.95
N ARG A 78 -3.86 -6.16 6.72
CA ARG A 78 -3.77 -5.98 8.16
C ARG A 78 -3.77 -7.30 8.93
N SER A 79 -4.08 -8.40 8.27
CA SER A 79 -4.28 -9.66 8.97
C SER A 79 -2.99 -10.19 9.57
N ASP A 80 -1.87 -9.73 9.08
CA ASP A 80 -0.60 -10.14 9.61
C ASP A 80 -0.54 -9.90 11.11
N LEU A 81 -1.18 -8.85 11.57
CA LEU A 81 -1.15 -8.53 12.97
C LEU A 81 -1.95 -9.49 13.80
N THR A 82 -2.97 -10.10 13.21
CA THR A 82 -3.84 -10.89 14.00
C THR A 82 -3.38 -12.31 14.12
N HIS A 83 -2.71 -12.85 13.09
CA HIS A 83 -2.40 -14.21 13.26
C HIS A 83 -0.96 -14.43 13.47
N SER A 84 -0.23 -13.44 13.67
CA SER A 84 1.07 -13.70 13.91
C SER A 84 1.19 -14.52 15.08
N PRO A 85 0.82 -14.66 16.00
CA PRO A 85 1.26 -15.51 16.92
C PRO A 85 0.68 -16.70 16.92
N ARG A 86 0.47 -17.15 16.50
CA ARG A 86 0.05 -18.29 16.65
C ARG A 86 0.76 -19.14 16.69
#